data_6f1304dc595e0d44cffe9bb9e5c965a2
#
_entry.id   6f1304dc595e0d44cffe9bb9e5c965a2
#
_cell.length_a   1.000
_cell.length_b   1.000
_cell.length_c   1.000
_cell.angle_alpha   90.00
_cell.angle_beta   90.00
_cell.angle_gamma   90.00
#
_symmetry.space_group_name_H-M   'P 1'
#
loop_
_entity.id
_entity.type
_entity.pdbx_description
1 polymer ?
#
loop_
_entity_poly.entity_id
_entity_poly.type
_entity_poly.pdbx_seq_one_letter_code
_entity_poly.pdbx_strand_id
1 'polypeptide(L)'
;MHYALDYYVKTAPSYQTATSIFKDEWISIFPAEYQVDGGFAPLFEDDRAIWAIDKLGGVAGKSVLELGPMEGAHSYLLEKKADAASILGIEANTKCFLRCLVTKEVTNLQRARYLCGDFVEFLKQTDQTFDVCFASGVLYHMVNPIMVLGLLKERCKQMYLWTHYFDENILQHSVDYRLRFNGSQSALEYGFAHTLYQHNYLQALDSNLFIGGTLPFSNWLSRQDLLAGLQHVGFQIDAISFDDPSYPNGPALAIVASV
;
A
#
# COMPACT_ATOMS: atom_id res chain seq x y z
N MET A 1 -13.93 2.23 32.22
CA MET A 1 -15.36 2.10 31.88
C MET A 1 -15.67 3.28 30.97
N HIS A 2 -16.06 3.02 29.72
CA HIS A 2 -16.45 4.08 28.78
C HIS A 2 -17.95 4.32 28.90
N TYR A 3 -18.34 5.56 29.05
CA TYR A 3 -19.76 5.95 29.08
C TYR A 3 -20.21 6.30 27.66
N ALA A 4 -21.49 6.05 27.31
CA ALA A 4 -22.04 6.39 26.00
C ALA A 4 -21.81 7.87 25.63
N LEU A 5 -21.77 8.77 26.61
CA LEU A 5 -21.52 10.21 26.41
C LEU A 5 -20.08 10.55 26.01
N ASP A 6 -19.11 9.64 26.16
CA ASP A 6 -17.72 9.84 25.74
C ASP A 6 -17.57 9.85 24.23
N TYR A 7 -18.57 9.31 23.49
CA TYR A 7 -18.61 9.31 22.03
C TYR A 7 -19.28 10.54 21.42
N TYR A 8 -19.74 11.50 22.25
CA TYR A 8 -20.40 12.71 21.76
C TYR A 8 -19.43 13.89 21.70
N VAL A 9 -19.33 14.48 20.51
CA VAL A 9 -18.60 15.73 20.30
C VAL A 9 -19.47 16.88 20.81
N LYS A 10 -18.88 17.80 21.60
CA LYS A 10 -19.57 18.95 22.20
C LYS A 10 -19.17 20.29 21.59
N THR A 11 -18.32 20.27 20.54
CA THR A 11 -17.90 21.47 19.79
C THR A 11 -18.68 21.60 18.49
N ALA A 12 -18.61 22.76 17.85
CA ALA A 12 -19.16 22.97 16.53
C ALA A 12 -18.49 22.00 15.52
N PRO A 13 -19.22 21.56 14.46
CA PRO A 13 -18.65 20.69 13.44
C PRO A 13 -17.43 21.30 12.76
N SER A 14 -16.37 20.50 12.55
CA SER A 14 -15.18 20.88 11.79
C SER A 14 -14.48 19.65 11.24
N TYR A 15 -13.64 19.80 10.24
CA TYR A 15 -12.78 18.74 9.74
C TYR A 15 -11.78 18.27 10.81
N GLN A 16 -11.25 19.20 11.63
CA GLN A 16 -10.40 18.84 12.76
C GLN A 16 -11.11 17.90 13.75
N THR A 17 -12.39 18.10 13.99
CA THR A 17 -13.16 17.21 14.88
C THR A 17 -13.24 15.80 14.30
N ALA A 18 -13.42 15.66 12.99
CA ALA A 18 -13.45 14.37 12.32
C ALA A 18 -12.08 13.67 12.33
N THR A 19 -10.99 14.41 12.04
CA THR A 19 -9.63 13.84 12.11
C THR A 19 -9.21 13.47 13.53
N SER A 20 -9.68 14.22 14.53
CA SER A 20 -9.40 13.97 15.96
C SER A 20 -9.99 12.66 16.50
N ILE A 21 -10.93 12.02 15.78
CA ILE A 21 -11.41 10.66 16.12
C ILE A 21 -10.24 9.65 16.12
N PHE A 22 -9.26 9.85 15.23
CA PHE A 22 -8.06 9.03 15.10
C PHE A 22 -6.80 9.78 15.55
N LYS A 23 -6.92 10.62 16.58
CA LYS A 23 -5.78 11.35 17.12
C LYS A 23 -4.65 10.39 17.48
N ASP A 24 -3.41 10.77 17.10
CA ASP A 24 -2.19 9.99 17.31
C ASP A 24 -2.12 8.66 16.50
N GLU A 25 -3.09 8.40 15.61
CA GLU A 25 -3.11 7.25 14.72
C GLU A 25 -2.86 7.62 13.23
N TRP A 26 -2.81 8.90 12.88
CA TRP A 26 -2.50 9.35 11.53
C TRP A 26 -1.01 9.23 11.24
N ILE A 27 -0.68 8.72 10.05
CA ILE A 27 0.67 8.71 9.49
C ILE A 27 0.85 9.88 8.51
N SER A 28 -0.16 10.18 7.70
CA SER A 28 -0.12 11.20 6.67
C SER A 28 -0.27 12.62 7.23
N ILE A 29 0.58 13.55 6.79
CA ILE A 29 0.42 14.99 6.99
C ILE A 29 -0.61 15.49 5.96
N PHE A 30 -1.72 16.08 6.42
CA PHE A 30 -2.70 16.66 5.51
C PHE A 30 -2.15 17.93 4.83
N PRO A 31 -2.57 18.22 3.58
CA PRO A 31 -2.23 19.49 2.92
C PRO A 31 -2.71 20.69 3.73
N ALA A 32 -1.88 21.74 3.79
CA ALA A 32 -2.08 22.89 4.68
C ALA A 32 -3.41 23.63 4.45
N GLU A 33 -3.95 23.56 3.23
CA GLU A 33 -5.24 24.20 2.89
C GLU A 33 -6.43 23.64 3.68
N TYR A 34 -6.34 22.41 4.19
CA TYR A 34 -7.42 21.80 4.98
C TYR A 34 -7.40 22.19 6.46
N GLN A 35 -6.29 22.76 6.95
CA GLN A 35 -6.12 23.27 8.32
C GLN A 35 -6.48 22.24 9.39
N VAL A 36 -6.05 20.99 9.19
CA VAL A 36 -6.25 19.88 10.14
C VAL A 36 -4.90 19.27 10.54
N ASP A 37 -4.81 18.86 11.80
CA ASP A 37 -3.67 18.10 12.29
C ASP A 37 -3.72 16.67 11.74
N GLY A 38 -2.55 16.16 11.39
CA GLY A 38 -2.37 14.81 10.87
C GLY A 38 -1.18 14.11 11.50
N GLY A 39 -0.51 13.27 10.72
CA GLY A 39 0.66 12.51 11.11
C GLY A 39 1.99 13.23 10.84
N PHE A 40 2.97 12.47 10.36
CA PHE A 40 4.35 12.91 10.20
C PHE A 40 4.95 12.63 8.81
N ALA A 41 4.27 11.85 7.97
CA ALA A 41 4.76 11.48 6.63
C ALA A 41 4.04 12.27 5.53
N PRO A 42 4.76 12.83 4.53
CA PRO A 42 4.17 13.66 3.47
C PRO A 42 3.53 12.82 2.36
N LEU A 43 2.62 11.90 2.69
CA LEU A 43 2.06 10.94 1.72
C LEU A 43 1.10 11.58 0.71
N PHE A 44 0.55 12.76 1.01
CA PHE A 44 -0.23 13.55 0.05
C PHE A 44 0.64 14.19 -1.05
N GLU A 45 1.97 14.14 -0.89
CA GLU A 45 2.99 14.65 -1.82
C GLU A 45 4.14 13.63 -1.97
N ASP A 46 3.82 12.32 -1.94
CA ASP A 46 4.78 11.22 -2.01
C ASP A 46 5.52 11.22 -3.36
N ASP A 47 6.81 11.52 -3.34
CA ASP A 47 7.67 11.58 -4.53
C ASP A 47 7.66 10.26 -5.33
N ARG A 48 7.51 9.11 -4.66
CA ARG A 48 7.43 7.79 -5.30
C ARG A 48 6.15 7.66 -6.12
N ALA A 49 5.02 8.14 -5.57
CA ALA A 49 3.73 8.15 -6.23
C ALA A 49 3.72 9.14 -7.41
N ILE A 50 4.30 10.32 -7.23
CA ILE A 50 4.43 11.35 -8.28
C ILE A 50 5.30 10.81 -9.43
N TRP A 51 6.45 10.22 -9.12
CA TRP A 51 7.31 9.56 -10.10
C TRP A 51 6.57 8.45 -10.86
N ALA A 52 5.81 7.62 -10.14
CA ALA A 52 5.05 6.54 -10.76
C ALA A 52 3.99 7.06 -11.73
N ILE A 53 3.25 8.10 -11.34
CA ILE A 53 2.25 8.75 -12.20
C ILE A 53 2.90 9.26 -13.50
N ASP A 54 4.10 9.86 -13.42
CA ASP A 54 4.87 10.28 -14.61
C ASP A 54 5.24 9.08 -15.50
N LYS A 55 5.78 8.00 -14.91
CA LYS A 55 6.21 6.81 -15.67
C LYS A 55 5.05 6.00 -16.25
N LEU A 56 3.86 6.08 -15.66
CA LEU A 56 2.62 5.52 -16.21
C LEU A 56 2.07 6.32 -17.41
N GLY A 57 2.74 7.42 -17.79
CA GLY A 57 2.26 8.34 -18.82
C GLY A 57 1.05 9.15 -18.36
N GLY A 58 0.93 9.39 -17.06
CA GLY A 58 -0.23 10.01 -16.41
C GLY A 58 -1.37 9.01 -16.14
N VAL A 59 -2.31 9.43 -15.30
CA VAL A 59 -3.53 8.68 -14.97
C VAL A 59 -4.81 9.44 -15.31
N ALA A 60 -4.70 10.59 -15.96
CA ALA A 60 -5.85 11.40 -16.36
C ALA A 60 -6.83 10.57 -17.21
N GLY A 61 -8.09 10.56 -16.82
CA GLY A 61 -9.13 9.81 -17.49
C GLY A 61 -9.08 8.29 -17.31
N LYS A 62 -8.10 7.75 -16.58
CA LYS A 62 -7.94 6.31 -16.33
C LYS A 62 -8.72 5.84 -15.10
N SER A 63 -9.13 4.56 -15.11
CA SER A 63 -9.63 3.84 -13.94
C SER A 63 -8.46 3.26 -13.14
N VAL A 64 -8.46 3.47 -11.81
CA VAL A 64 -7.37 3.04 -10.92
C VAL A 64 -7.91 2.10 -9.86
N LEU A 65 -7.24 0.95 -9.66
CA LEU A 65 -7.38 0.08 -8.50
C LEU A 65 -6.26 0.41 -7.52
N GLU A 66 -6.57 0.90 -6.33
CA GLU A 66 -5.61 1.16 -5.26
C GLU A 66 -5.69 0.06 -4.20
N LEU A 67 -4.58 -0.65 -3.98
CA LEU A 67 -4.48 -1.70 -2.98
C LEU A 67 -3.93 -1.12 -1.68
N GLY A 68 -4.65 -1.33 -0.58
CA GLY A 68 -4.24 -0.86 0.75
C GLY A 68 -4.05 0.65 0.81
N PRO A 69 -5.07 1.48 0.52
CA PRO A 69 -4.95 2.95 0.52
C PRO A 69 -4.57 3.55 1.88
N MET A 70 -4.54 2.76 2.93
CA MET A 70 -4.16 3.12 4.30
C MET A 70 -4.99 4.28 4.87
N GLU A 71 -4.75 5.52 4.38
CA GLU A 71 -5.44 6.75 4.82
C GLU A 71 -5.97 7.57 3.64
N GLY A 72 -5.83 7.07 2.40
CA GLY A 72 -6.34 7.71 1.19
C GLY A 72 -5.50 8.87 0.66
N ALA A 73 -4.26 9.03 1.11
CA ALA A 73 -3.37 10.11 0.64
C ALA A 73 -3.01 9.94 -0.85
N HIS A 74 -2.71 8.72 -1.29
CA HIS A 74 -2.46 8.46 -2.71
C HIS A 74 -3.74 8.60 -3.56
N SER A 75 -4.92 8.21 -3.03
CA SER A 75 -6.20 8.52 -3.70
C SER A 75 -6.36 10.02 -3.95
N TYR A 76 -5.93 10.87 -3.01
CA TYR A 76 -5.93 12.32 -3.21
C TYR A 76 -4.99 12.72 -4.35
N LEU A 77 -3.75 12.22 -4.40
CA LEU A 77 -2.83 12.48 -5.50
C LEU A 77 -3.42 12.07 -6.85
N LEU A 78 -3.98 10.86 -6.91
CA LEU A 78 -4.58 10.31 -8.13
C LEU A 78 -5.78 11.13 -8.61
N GLU A 79 -6.66 11.59 -7.70
CA GLU A 79 -7.85 12.36 -8.07
C GLU A 79 -7.55 13.84 -8.28
N LYS A 80 -6.94 14.51 -7.27
CA LYS A 80 -6.81 15.98 -7.26
C LYS A 80 -5.63 16.50 -8.05
N LYS A 81 -4.55 15.71 -8.14
CA LYS A 81 -3.33 16.16 -8.82
C LYS A 81 -3.15 15.50 -10.19
N ALA A 82 -3.65 14.29 -10.39
CA ALA A 82 -3.42 13.51 -11.61
C ALA A 82 -4.68 13.20 -12.42
N ASP A 83 -5.85 13.67 -11.98
CA ASP A 83 -7.13 13.64 -12.72
C ASP A 83 -7.60 12.23 -13.13
N ALA A 84 -7.38 11.20 -12.29
CA ALA A 84 -7.93 9.88 -12.51
C ALA A 84 -9.47 9.93 -12.64
N ALA A 85 -10.05 9.16 -13.58
CA ALA A 85 -11.49 9.14 -13.84
C ALA A 85 -12.25 8.46 -12.69
N SER A 86 -11.67 7.41 -12.12
CA SER A 86 -12.23 6.70 -10.98
C SER A 86 -11.13 5.99 -10.20
N ILE A 87 -11.31 5.88 -8.88
CA ILE A 87 -10.41 5.16 -7.99
C ILE A 87 -11.24 4.20 -7.15
N LEU A 88 -10.87 2.93 -7.17
CA LEU A 88 -11.39 1.93 -6.26
C LEU A 88 -10.29 1.52 -5.29
N GLY A 89 -10.36 1.98 -4.05
CA GLY A 89 -9.46 1.58 -2.97
C GLY A 89 -10.02 0.39 -2.20
N ILE A 90 -9.20 -0.63 -1.94
CA ILE A 90 -9.58 -1.80 -1.14
C ILE A 90 -8.67 -1.87 0.07
N GLU A 91 -9.25 -1.75 1.27
CA GLU A 91 -8.53 -1.68 2.53
C GLU A 91 -9.04 -2.74 3.52
N ALA A 92 -8.14 -3.62 3.95
CA ALA A 92 -8.48 -4.69 4.88
C ALA A 92 -8.48 -4.25 6.34
N ASN A 93 -7.63 -3.27 6.70
CA ASN A 93 -7.59 -2.73 8.06
C ASN A 93 -8.79 -1.79 8.27
N THR A 94 -9.68 -2.17 9.18
CA THR A 94 -10.93 -1.42 9.41
C THR A 94 -10.71 0.01 9.90
N LYS A 95 -9.65 0.27 10.70
CA LYS A 95 -9.30 1.64 11.12
C LYS A 95 -8.76 2.47 9.94
N CYS A 96 -7.91 1.87 9.10
CA CYS A 96 -7.42 2.51 7.88
C CYS A 96 -8.55 2.81 6.92
N PHE A 97 -9.47 1.86 6.71
CA PHE A 97 -10.66 2.08 5.91
C PHE A 97 -11.49 3.30 6.39
N LEU A 98 -11.73 3.40 7.71
CA LEU A 98 -12.44 4.55 8.27
C LEU A 98 -11.67 5.86 8.09
N ARG A 99 -10.32 5.84 8.22
CA ARG A 99 -9.48 7.01 7.92
C ARG A 99 -9.56 7.42 6.44
N CYS A 100 -9.64 6.46 5.51
CA CYS A 100 -9.90 6.77 4.09
C CYS A 100 -11.22 7.52 3.90
N LEU A 101 -12.29 7.13 4.62
CA LEU A 101 -13.57 7.83 4.55
C LEU A 101 -13.49 9.25 5.12
N VAL A 102 -12.77 9.44 6.24
CA VAL A 102 -12.53 10.78 6.80
C VAL A 102 -11.70 11.63 5.83
N THR A 103 -10.62 11.09 5.28
CA THR A 103 -9.80 11.79 4.28
C THR A 103 -10.62 12.19 3.06
N LYS A 104 -11.45 11.26 2.55
CA LYS A 104 -12.35 11.54 1.43
C LYS A 104 -13.25 12.74 1.72
N GLU A 105 -13.85 12.82 2.90
CA GLU A 105 -14.73 13.91 3.29
C GLU A 105 -13.95 15.22 3.47
N VAL A 106 -12.84 15.19 4.22
CA VAL A 106 -11.99 16.37 4.47
C VAL A 106 -11.46 16.97 3.17
N THR A 107 -10.99 16.12 2.24
CA THR A 107 -10.38 16.57 0.97
C THR A 107 -11.36 16.63 -0.19
N ASN A 108 -12.64 16.35 0.08
CA ASN A 108 -13.73 16.39 -0.91
C ASN A 108 -13.41 15.55 -2.16
N LEU A 109 -13.01 14.27 -1.97
CA LEU A 109 -12.83 13.32 -3.09
C LEU A 109 -14.19 12.86 -3.60
N GLN A 110 -14.42 13.00 -4.89
CA GLN A 110 -15.69 12.65 -5.54
C GLN A 110 -15.60 11.35 -6.35
N ARG A 111 -14.42 10.99 -6.82
CA ARG A 111 -14.16 9.87 -7.72
C ARG A 111 -13.52 8.67 -7.02
N ALA A 112 -13.02 8.85 -5.79
CA ALA A 112 -12.53 7.78 -4.94
C ALA A 112 -13.69 7.07 -4.24
N ARG A 113 -13.70 5.75 -4.32
CA ARG A 113 -14.60 4.84 -3.61
C ARG A 113 -13.76 3.81 -2.86
N TYR A 114 -14.14 3.52 -1.62
CA TYR A 114 -13.43 2.54 -0.80
C TYR A 114 -14.32 1.34 -0.46
N LEU A 115 -13.72 0.15 -0.47
CA LEU A 115 -14.32 -1.09 0.03
C LEU A 115 -13.47 -1.60 1.20
N CYS A 116 -14.15 -2.03 2.27
CA CYS A 116 -13.51 -2.66 3.41
C CYS A 116 -13.42 -4.17 3.16
N GLY A 117 -12.20 -4.70 3.03
CA GLY A 117 -12.01 -6.13 2.79
C GLY A 117 -10.63 -6.48 2.25
N ASP A 118 -10.40 -7.77 2.08
CA ASP A 118 -9.16 -8.33 1.54
C ASP A 118 -9.13 -8.19 0.01
N PHE A 119 -8.16 -7.48 -0.51
CA PHE A 119 -8.02 -7.27 -1.95
C PHE A 119 -7.62 -8.55 -2.70
N VAL A 120 -7.00 -9.53 -2.04
CA VAL A 120 -6.69 -10.83 -2.67
C VAL A 120 -7.98 -11.59 -2.96
N GLU A 121 -8.90 -11.62 -2.00
CA GLU A 121 -10.21 -12.25 -2.19
C GLU A 121 -11.07 -11.47 -3.20
N PHE A 122 -10.98 -10.14 -3.22
CA PHE A 122 -11.62 -9.34 -4.26
C PHE A 122 -11.08 -9.68 -5.65
N LEU A 123 -9.75 -9.71 -5.84
CA LEU A 123 -9.11 -10.01 -7.13
C LEU A 123 -9.46 -11.41 -7.65
N LYS A 124 -9.62 -12.40 -6.77
CA LYS A 124 -10.05 -13.76 -7.13
C LYS A 124 -11.50 -13.83 -7.64
N GLN A 125 -12.37 -12.94 -7.16
CA GLN A 125 -13.82 -13.00 -7.38
C GLN A 125 -14.32 -11.99 -8.42
N THR A 126 -13.55 -10.91 -8.69
CA THR A 126 -13.98 -9.86 -9.60
C THR A 126 -13.59 -10.17 -11.04
N ASP A 127 -14.48 -9.80 -11.99
CA ASP A 127 -14.16 -9.72 -13.41
C ASP A 127 -13.84 -8.28 -13.86
N GLN A 128 -13.90 -7.32 -12.91
CA GLN A 128 -13.63 -5.92 -13.19
C GLN A 128 -12.15 -5.74 -13.55
N THR A 129 -11.89 -4.94 -14.59
CA THR A 129 -10.55 -4.57 -15.02
C THR A 129 -10.31 -3.06 -14.85
N PHE A 130 -9.06 -2.69 -14.71
CA PHE A 130 -8.62 -1.31 -14.47
C PHE A 130 -7.50 -0.94 -15.45
N ASP A 131 -7.38 0.35 -15.76
CA ASP A 131 -6.26 0.83 -16.56
C ASP A 131 -4.95 0.78 -15.77
N VAL A 132 -4.99 1.08 -14.47
CA VAL A 132 -3.82 1.10 -13.60
C VAL A 132 -4.14 0.42 -12.27
N CYS A 133 -3.19 -0.41 -11.77
CA CYS A 133 -3.12 -0.80 -10.37
C CYS A 133 -2.08 0.06 -9.64
N PHE A 134 -2.44 0.59 -8.47
CA PHE A 134 -1.57 1.35 -7.59
C PHE A 134 -1.35 0.56 -6.30
N ALA A 135 -0.19 -0.11 -6.20
CA ALA A 135 0.16 -1.04 -5.12
C ALA A 135 1.37 -0.52 -4.33
N SER A 136 1.15 0.52 -3.53
CA SER A 136 2.20 1.14 -2.73
C SER A 136 2.24 0.57 -1.31
N GLY A 137 3.28 -0.19 -0.99
CA GLY A 137 3.50 -0.65 0.38
C GLY A 137 2.67 -1.88 0.79
N VAL A 138 2.24 -2.71 -0.15
CA VAL A 138 1.36 -3.85 0.15
C VAL A 138 1.96 -5.21 -0.13
N LEU A 139 2.79 -5.37 -1.18
CA LEU A 139 3.24 -6.70 -1.61
C LEU A 139 4.07 -7.43 -0.54
N TYR A 140 4.94 -6.70 0.16
CA TYR A 140 5.77 -7.27 1.22
C TYR A 140 5.00 -7.66 2.49
N HIS A 141 3.70 -7.39 2.54
CA HIS A 141 2.80 -7.88 3.58
C HIS A 141 2.08 -9.19 3.19
N MET A 142 2.29 -9.67 1.97
CA MET A 142 1.60 -10.86 1.48
C MET A 142 2.31 -12.15 1.87
N VAL A 143 1.52 -13.21 2.05
CA VAL A 143 2.05 -14.58 2.27
C VAL A 143 2.48 -15.22 0.97
N ASN A 144 1.76 -14.92 -0.11
CA ASN A 144 2.10 -15.38 -1.46
C ASN A 144 2.15 -14.19 -2.43
N PRO A 145 3.29 -13.47 -2.50
CA PRO A 145 3.41 -12.27 -3.33
C PRO A 145 3.31 -12.59 -4.84
N ILE A 146 3.80 -13.73 -5.31
CA ILE A 146 3.70 -14.10 -6.74
C ILE A 146 2.24 -14.35 -7.15
N MET A 147 1.43 -14.94 -6.28
CA MET A 147 -0.01 -15.09 -6.54
C MET A 147 -0.68 -13.72 -6.74
N VAL A 148 -0.34 -12.74 -5.89
CA VAL A 148 -0.90 -11.38 -6.03
C VAL A 148 -0.52 -10.76 -7.37
N LEU A 149 0.74 -10.87 -7.79
CA LEU A 149 1.20 -10.37 -9.09
C LEU A 149 0.44 -11.02 -10.25
N GLY A 150 0.23 -12.33 -10.20
CA GLY A 150 -0.56 -13.05 -11.22
C GLY A 150 -2.01 -12.59 -11.28
N LEU A 151 -2.66 -12.40 -10.12
CA LEU A 151 -4.03 -11.86 -10.07
C LEU A 151 -4.11 -10.44 -10.64
N LEU A 152 -3.11 -9.58 -10.34
CA LEU A 152 -3.07 -8.20 -10.85
C LEU A 152 -2.89 -8.16 -12.36
N LYS A 153 -2.06 -9.03 -12.93
CA LYS A 153 -1.86 -9.13 -14.38
C LYS A 153 -3.17 -9.38 -15.14
N GLU A 154 -4.08 -10.16 -14.55
CA GLU A 154 -5.40 -10.44 -15.15
C GLU A 154 -6.37 -9.24 -15.04
N ARG A 155 -6.10 -8.26 -14.18
CA ARG A 155 -7.03 -7.18 -13.83
C ARG A 155 -6.57 -5.78 -14.23
N CYS A 156 -5.29 -5.57 -14.50
CA CYS A 156 -4.74 -4.24 -14.76
C CYS A 156 -3.85 -4.24 -16.00
N LYS A 157 -3.91 -3.14 -16.80
CA LYS A 157 -3.04 -2.95 -17.98
C LYS A 157 -1.66 -2.45 -17.59
N GLN A 158 -1.59 -1.61 -16.56
CA GLN A 158 -0.37 -1.03 -16.01
C GLN A 158 -0.38 -1.14 -14.50
N MET A 159 0.80 -1.16 -13.89
CA MET A 159 0.95 -1.24 -12.44
C MET A 159 2.07 -0.33 -11.94
N TYR A 160 1.82 0.36 -10.83
CA TYR A 160 2.84 0.87 -9.94
C TYR A 160 2.94 -0.03 -8.72
N LEU A 161 4.15 -0.46 -8.39
CA LEU A 161 4.48 -1.24 -7.22
C LEU A 161 5.60 -0.57 -6.45
N TRP A 162 5.39 -0.22 -5.18
CA TRP A 162 6.46 0.03 -4.23
C TRP A 162 6.46 -1.05 -3.17
N THR A 163 7.62 -1.69 -2.95
CA THR A 163 7.73 -2.84 -2.04
C THR A 163 9.12 -2.96 -1.45
N HIS A 164 9.19 -3.60 -0.28
CA HIS A 164 10.44 -4.13 0.26
C HIS A 164 10.81 -5.44 -0.43
N TYR A 165 12.10 -5.77 -0.41
CA TYR A 165 12.64 -7.04 -0.83
C TYR A 165 13.67 -7.58 0.18
N PHE A 166 13.91 -8.87 0.14
CA PHE A 166 14.91 -9.52 0.99
C PHE A 166 16.31 -9.38 0.38
N ASP A 167 17.29 -9.00 1.23
CA ASP A 167 18.72 -9.00 0.89
C ASP A 167 19.52 -9.62 2.02
N GLU A 168 20.22 -10.71 1.72
CA GLU A 168 21.02 -11.45 2.69
C GLU A 168 22.17 -10.61 3.27
N ASN A 169 22.74 -9.68 2.49
CA ASN A 169 23.81 -8.82 2.98
C ASN A 169 23.36 -7.96 4.16
N ILE A 170 22.10 -7.54 4.20
CA ILE A 170 21.56 -6.71 5.28
C ILE A 170 21.42 -7.52 6.56
N LEU A 171 21.10 -8.81 6.48
CA LEU A 171 21.07 -9.69 7.64
C LEU A 171 22.40 -9.73 8.39
N GLN A 172 23.54 -9.57 7.68
CA GLN A 172 24.86 -9.58 8.28
C GLN A 172 25.18 -8.32 9.07
N HIS A 173 24.53 -7.20 8.73
CA HIS A 173 24.86 -5.88 9.27
C HIS A 173 23.80 -5.31 10.24
N SER A 174 22.62 -5.91 10.33
CA SER A 174 21.53 -5.45 11.21
C SER A 174 21.00 -6.58 12.10
N VAL A 175 21.16 -6.42 13.42
CA VAL A 175 20.64 -7.37 14.41
C VAL A 175 19.10 -7.40 14.36
N ASP A 176 18.47 -6.25 14.27
CA ASP A 176 17.01 -6.14 14.22
C ASP A 176 16.44 -6.83 12.99
N TYR A 177 17.12 -6.71 11.86
CA TYR A 177 16.72 -7.36 10.61
C TYR A 177 16.79 -8.89 10.73
N ARG A 178 17.91 -9.42 11.32
CA ARG A 178 18.06 -10.86 11.57
C ARG A 178 16.99 -11.44 12.49
N LEU A 179 16.53 -10.68 13.48
CA LEU A 179 15.49 -11.13 14.39
C LEU A 179 14.12 -11.25 13.72
N ARG A 180 13.86 -10.47 12.67
CA ARG A 180 12.59 -10.48 11.95
C ARG A 180 12.48 -11.60 10.92
N PHE A 181 13.60 -12.07 10.36
CA PHE A 181 13.59 -13.15 9.38
C PHE A 181 13.81 -14.52 10.04
N ASN A 182 12.86 -15.44 9.84
CA ASN A 182 12.85 -16.76 10.43
C ASN A 182 12.88 -17.85 9.33
N GLY A 183 14.00 -17.89 8.61
CA GLY A 183 14.23 -18.89 7.57
C GLY A 183 13.60 -18.55 6.21
N SER A 184 13.73 -19.52 5.32
CA SER A 184 13.22 -19.43 3.95
C SER A 184 12.60 -20.76 3.54
N GLN A 185 11.71 -20.72 2.54
CA GLN A 185 11.11 -21.91 1.93
C GLN A 185 11.04 -21.77 0.41
N SER A 186 11.24 -22.86 -0.29
CA SER A 186 10.99 -22.92 -1.73
C SER A 186 9.49 -22.92 -2.00
N ALA A 187 9.07 -22.19 -3.01
CA ALA A 187 7.69 -22.11 -3.44
C ALA A 187 7.59 -22.24 -4.96
N LEU A 188 6.44 -22.71 -5.43
CA LEU A 188 6.09 -22.80 -6.84
C LEU A 188 4.70 -22.17 -7.03
N GLU A 189 4.63 -21.08 -7.78
CA GLU A 189 3.36 -20.38 -8.07
C GLU A 189 3.32 -20.00 -9.54
N TYR A 190 2.23 -20.26 -10.24
CA TYR A 190 2.11 -20.11 -11.70
C TYR A 190 3.24 -20.76 -12.51
N GLY A 191 3.85 -21.85 -11.99
CA GLY A 191 5.03 -22.49 -12.62
C GLY A 191 6.36 -21.76 -12.39
N PHE A 192 6.38 -20.69 -11.61
CA PHE A 192 7.59 -19.97 -11.22
C PHE A 192 8.13 -20.50 -9.89
N ALA A 193 9.31 -21.12 -9.92
CA ALA A 193 10.02 -21.56 -8.72
C ALA A 193 10.79 -20.38 -8.13
N HIS A 194 10.60 -20.10 -6.84
CA HIS A 194 11.20 -18.97 -6.13
C HIS A 194 11.40 -19.29 -4.66
N THR A 195 12.07 -18.39 -3.94
CA THR A 195 12.28 -18.49 -2.50
C THR A 195 11.46 -17.43 -1.76
N LEU A 196 10.73 -17.86 -0.75
CA LEU A 196 10.02 -17.01 0.19
C LEU A 196 10.83 -16.88 1.48
N TYR A 197 11.08 -15.63 1.93
CA TYR A 197 11.77 -15.32 3.17
C TYR A 197 10.77 -14.82 4.20
N GLN A 198 10.54 -15.60 5.26
CA GLN A 198 9.52 -15.29 6.26
C GLN A 198 9.98 -14.10 7.12
N HIS A 199 9.21 -13.00 7.06
CA HIS A 199 9.38 -11.80 7.86
C HIS A 199 8.31 -11.74 8.95
N ASN A 200 8.73 -11.72 10.23
CA ASN A 200 7.86 -11.67 11.40
C ASN A 200 7.70 -10.23 11.88
N TYR A 201 6.48 -9.83 12.22
CA TYR A 201 6.19 -8.47 12.71
C TYR A 201 6.60 -8.25 14.16
N LEU A 202 6.75 -9.32 14.95
CA LEU A 202 7.17 -9.28 16.35
C LEU A 202 6.36 -8.24 17.15
N GLN A 203 7.05 -7.37 17.92
CA GLN A 203 6.42 -6.35 18.74
C GLN A 203 5.66 -5.27 17.95
N ALA A 204 5.84 -5.19 16.63
CA ALA A 204 5.03 -4.28 15.82
C ALA A 204 3.53 -4.61 15.90
N LEU A 205 3.17 -5.86 16.19
CA LEU A 205 1.77 -6.30 16.39
C LEU A 205 1.10 -5.63 17.61
N ASP A 206 1.87 -5.16 18.58
CA ASP A 206 1.36 -4.48 19.76
C ASP A 206 1.12 -2.98 19.53
N SER A 207 1.50 -2.46 18.37
CA SER A 207 1.36 -1.05 18.01
C SER A 207 -0.04 -0.73 17.48
N ASN A 208 -0.62 0.37 17.99
CA ASN A 208 -1.86 0.94 17.42
C ASN A 208 -1.69 1.43 15.97
N LEU A 209 -0.44 1.63 15.52
CA LEU A 209 -0.08 2.03 14.16
C LEU A 209 0.26 0.83 13.27
N PHE A 210 0.05 -0.40 13.74
CA PHE A 210 0.28 -1.58 12.90
C PHE A 210 -0.68 -1.62 11.71
N ILE A 211 -0.12 -1.64 10.51
CA ILE A 211 -0.82 -1.64 9.23
C ILE A 211 -0.35 -2.77 8.29
N GLY A 212 0.23 -3.83 8.86
CA GLY A 212 0.70 -5.00 8.12
C GLY A 212 -0.43 -5.92 7.63
N GLY A 213 -0.05 -7.14 7.24
CA GLY A 213 -0.99 -8.15 6.76
C GLY A 213 -1.87 -8.75 7.87
N THR A 214 -2.74 -9.69 7.48
CA THR A 214 -3.71 -10.34 8.37
C THR A 214 -3.11 -11.47 9.23
N LEU A 215 -1.84 -11.83 9.01
CA LEU A 215 -1.10 -12.82 9.76
C LEU A 215 0.06 -12.16 10.53
N PRO A 216 0.61 -12.81 11.57
CA PRO A 216 1.73 -12.26 12.33
C PRO A 216 3.07 -12.25 11.58
N PHE A 217 3.05 -12.67 10.32
CA PHE A 217 4.19 -12.70 9.41
C PHE A 217 3.75 -12.43 7.98
N SER A 218 4.72 -12.14 7.13
CA SER A 218 4.60 -12.08 5.67
C SER A 218 5.78 -12.79 5.03
N ASN A 219 5.79 -12.92 3.71
CA ASN A 219 6.91 -13.47 2.99
C ASN A 219 7.47 -12.44 2.01
N TRP A 220 8.77 -12.21 2.09
CA TRP A 220 9.47 -11.32 1.17
C TRP A 220 10.13 -12.13 0.06
N LEU A 221 10.22 -11.55 -1.12
CA LEU A 221 11.01 -12.06 -2.25
C LEU A 221 12.39 -11.43 -2.23
N SER A 222 13.40 -12.14 -2.75
CA SER A 222 14.64 -11.48 -3.15
C SER A 222 14.35 -10.46 -4.27
N ARG A 223 15.22 -9.46 -4.43
CA ARG A 223 15.10 -8.53 -5.57
C ARG A 223 15.07 -9.27 -6.91
N GLN A 224 15.89 -10.30 -7.05
CA GLN A 224 15.95 -11.13 -8.24
C GLN A 224 14.62 -11.86 -8.49
N ASP A 225 14.06 -12.54 -7.48
CA ASP A 225 12.80 -13.29 -7.61
C ASP A 225 11.62 -12.35 -7.84
N LEU A 226 11.63 -11.15 -7.25
CA LEU A 226 10.60 -10.14 -7.48
C LEU A 226 10.55 -9.72 -8.95
N LEU A 227 11.69 -9.33 -9.53
CA LEU A 227 11.76 -8.89 -10.92
C LEU A 227 11.48 -10.04 -11.90
N ALA A 228 12.06 -11.22 -11.65
CA ALA A 228 11.84 -12.40 -12.48
C ALA A 228 10.37 -12.89 -12.39
N GLY A 229 9.77 -12.83 -11.20
CA GLY A 229 8.38 -13.19 -10.98
C GLY A 229 7.41 -12.27 -11.72
N LEU A 230 7.65 -10.95 -11.70
CA LEU A 230 6.88 -10.00 -12.49
C LEU A 230 6.89 -10.36 -13.98
N GLN A 231 8.09 -10.59 -14.54
CA GLN A 231 8.24 -10.97 -15.95
C GLN A 231 7.58 -12.33 -16.24
N HIS A 232 7.74 -13.29 -15.34
CA HIS A 232 7.17 -14.64 -15.50
C HIS A 232 5.64 -14.63 -15.57
N VAL A 233 4.97 -13.83 -14.72
CA VAL A 233 3.51 -13.72 -14.74
C VAL A 233 3.00 -12.86 -15.91
N GLY A 234 3.89 -12.22 -16.70
CA GLY A 234 3.57 -11.52 -17.93
C GLY A 234 3.59 -10.00 -17.84
N PHE A 235 4.20 -9.41 -16.82
CA PHE A 235 4.49 -7.98 -16.81
C PHE A 235 5.80 -7.66 -17.52
N GLN A 236 5.81 -6.61 -18.32
CA GLN A 236 7.01 -5.94 -18.79
C GLN A 236 7.38 -4.83 -17.79
N ILE A 237 8.63 -4.83 -17.31
CA ILE A 237 9.12 -3.77 -16.41
C ILE A 237 9.51 -2.57 -17.26
N ASP A 238 8.79 -1.46 -17.11
CA ASP A 238 8.99 -0.23 -17.88
C ASP A 238 9.98 0.72 -17.21
N ALA A 239 9.95 0.80 -15.86
CA ALA A 239 10.86 1.64 -15.09
C ALA A 239 11.07 1.11 -13.67
N ILE A 240 12.26 1.35 -13.12
CA ILE A 240 12.61 1.10 -11.71
C ILE A 240 13.23 2.38 -11.16
N SER A 241 12.87 2.75 -9.92
CA SER A 241 13.47 3.85 -9.18
C SER A 241 13.38 3.58 -7.67
N PHE A 242 13.92 4.49 -6.86
CA PHE A 242 13.96 4.35 -5.40
C PHE A 242 14.47 2.97 -4.95
N ASP A 243 15.39 2.39 -5.73
CA ASP A 243 16.04 1.10 -5.44
C ASP A 243 17.13 1.33 -4.40
N ASP A 244 16.75 1.30 -3.15
CA ASP A 244 17.62 1.60 -2.01
C ASP A 244 17.77 0.38 -1.11
N PRO A 245 18.94 -0.29 -1.15
CA PRO A 245 19.23 -1.42 -0.28
C PRO A 245 19.40 -1.01 1.20
N SER A 246 19.57 0.27 1.47
CA SER A 246 19.75 0.83 2.83
C SER A 246 18.51 1.53 3.39
N TYR A 247 17.35 1.36 2.74
CA TYR A 247 16.10 1.96 3.20
C TYR A 247 15.80 1.57 4.66
N PRO A 248 15.39 2.50 5.54
CA PRO A 248 15.37 2.29 7.00
C PRO A 248 14.60 1.06 7.49
N ASN A 249 13.53 0.68 6.80
CA ASN A 249 12.68 -0.47 7.18
C ASN A 249 12.97 -1.74 6.37
N GLY A 250 14.10 -1.77 5.67
CA GLY A 250 14.53 -2.85 4.79
C GLY A 250 14.65 -2.41 3.34
N PRO A 251 15.46 -3.09 2.51
CA PRO A 251 15.63 -2.76 1.10
C PRO A 251 14.30 -2.55 0.41
N ALA A 252 14.21 -1.53 -0.42
CA ALA A 252 12.97 -1.19 -1.10
C ALA A 252 13.22 -0.69 -2.52
N LEU A 253 12.23 -0.83 -3.37
CA LEU A 253 12.25 -0.29 -4.73
C LEU A 253 10.84 0.06 -5.22
N ALA A 254 10.80 0.95 -6.20
CA ALA A 254 9.59 1.30 -6.94
C ALA A 254 9.70 0.78 -8.38
N ILE A 255 8.62 0.18 -8.87
CA ILE A 255 8.52 -0.40 -10.21
C ILE A 255 7.27 0.16 -10.90
N VAL A 256 7.41 0.51 -12.17
CA VAL A 256 6.29 0.67 -13.09
C VAL A 256 6.40 -0.43 -14.12
N ALA A 257 5.28 -1.11 -14.37
CA ALA A 257 5.20 -2.23 -15.30
C ALA A 257 3.89 -2.21 -16.08
N SER A 258 3.90 -2.82 -17.28
CA SER A 258 2.75 -2.97 -18.17
C SER A 258 2.55 -4.42 -18.61
N VAL A 259 1.35 -4.75 -19.08
CA VAL A 259 0.98 -6.10 -19.59
C VAL A 259 1.14 -6.15 -21.08
#